data_748aaf6041a67f00cffc2feb50ed724e
#
_entry.id   748aaf6041a67f00cffc2feb50ed724e
#
_cell.length_a   1.000
_cell.length_b   1.000
_cell.length_c   1.000
_cell.angle_alpha   90.00
_cell.angle_beta   90.00
_cell.angle_gamma   90.00
#
_symmetry.space_group_name_H-M   'P 1'
#
loop_
_entity.id
_entity.type
_entity.pdbx_description
1 polymer ?
#
loop_
_entity_poly.entity_id
_entity_poly.type
_entity_poly.pdbx_seq_one_letter_code
_entity_poly.pdbx_strand_id
1 'polypeptide(L)'
;ELVTNNVTGLKIPLSSIVTKEFYAIPSKYLTTDDETQQSGFMLSGRNKKGDSTTTFVSAGIYGRDEITDKETQETSYIYYVDKNKFKEGDALVEPDSGEKFIIGDTEVLEGVFCVNQGYAVFRRIEILDENEEYAVVSKETYNGLVRYDRIVKNADKVSEQDILY
;
A
#
# COMPACT_ATOMS: atom_id res chain seq x y z
N GLU A 1 20.64 22.82 -10.18
CA GLU A 1 20.74 23.41 -8.86
C GLU A 1 19.38 23.36 -8.15
N LEU A 2 19.39 22.86 -6.94
CA LEU A 2 18.20 22.84 -6.11
C LEU A 2 17.96 24.20 -5.50
N VAL A 3 17.31 25.02 -6.26
CA VAL A 3 16.96 26.36 -5.79
C VAL A 3 15.70 26.34 -4.93
N THR A 4 15.04 25.23 -4.87
CA THR A 4 13.81 25.11 -4.12
C THR A 4 14.07 24.98 -2.65
N ASN A 5 14.46 26.03 -2.04
CA ASN A 5 14.78 26.08 -0.64
C ASN A 5 13.62 25.73 0.29
N ASN A 6 12.41 25.61 -0.27
CA ASN A 6 11.20 25.30 0.48
C ASN A 6 10.79 23.83 0.43
N VAL A 7 11.48 23.03 -0.38
CA VAL A 7 11.19 21.59 -0.44
C VAL A 7 11.95 20.88 0.66
N THR A 8 11.21 20.40 1.65
CA THR A 8 11.78 19.58 2.73
C THR A 8 11.35 18.15 2.54
N GLY A 9 12.30 17.23 2.57
CA GLY A 9 12.03 15.82 2.40
C GLY A 9 13.28 14.99 2.54
N LEU A 10 13.16 13.72 2.19
CA LEU A 10 14.26 12.79 2.20
C LEU A 10 14.86 12.69 0.80
N LYS A 11 16.17 12.71 0.71
CA LYS A 11 16.89 12.59 -0.55
C LYS A 11 17.25 11.12 -0.80
N ILE A 12 16.86 10.60 -1.95
CA ILE A 12 17.13 9.21 -2.33
C ILE A 12 17.71 9.14 -3.75
N PRO A 13 18.54 8.12 -4.06
CA PRO A 13 19.01 7.91 -5.42
C PRO A 13 17.86 7.50 -6.35
N LEU A 14 17.87 7.98 -7.60
CA LEU A 14 16.87 7.58 -8.59
C LEU A 14 16.88 6.08 -8.86
N SER A 15 18.05 5.44 -8.78
CA SER A 15 18.19 4.00 -8.98
C SER A 15 17.47 3.15 -7.92
N SER A 16 17.06 3.75 -6.81
CA SER A 16 16.31 3.06 -5.76
C SER A 16 14.81 3.02 -6.02
N ILE A 17 14.31 3.83 -6.94
CA ILE A 17 12.88 3.97 -7.18
C ILE A 17 12.37 2.82 -8.02
N VAL A 18 11.29 2.19 -7.55
CA VAL A 18 10.58 1.12 -8.24
C VAL A 18 9.09 1.42 -8.29
N THR A 19 8.39 0.74 -9.18
CA THR A 19 6.93 0.79 -9.24
C THR A 19 6.36 -0.58 -8.92
N LYS A 20 5.20 -0.60 -8.26
CA LYS A 20 4.49 -1.82 -7.94
C LYS A 20 2.99 -1.58 -8.06
N GLU A 21 2.27 -2.57 -8.57
CA GLU A 21 0.82 -2.52 -8.73
C GLU A 21 0.12 -3.12 -7.52
N PHE A 22 -0.91 -2.42 -7.05
CA PHE A 22 -1.70 -2.82 -5.88
C PHE A 22 -3.18 -2.81 -6.22
N TYR A 23 -3.97 -3.57 -5.48
CA TYR A 23 -5.42 -3.42 -5.53
C TYR A 23 -5.85 -2.21 -4.71
N ALA A 24 -6.79 -1.44 -5.27
CA ALA A 24 -7.40 -0.29 -4.62
C ALA A 24 -8.72 -0.71 -3.98
N ILE A 25 -8.82 -0.58 -2.66
CA ILE A 25 -9.97 -1.04 -1.89
C ILE A 25 -10.46 0.10 -0.99
N PRO A 26 -11.78 0.41 -1.02
CA PRO A 26 -12.33 1.44 -0.13
C PRO A 26 -12.11 1.09 1.35
N SER A 27 -11.82 2.10 2.14
CA SER A 27 -11.44 1.92 3.54
C SER A 27 -12.50 1.29 4.42
N LYS A 28 -13.78 1.41 4.04
CA LYS A 28 -14.88 0.84 4.84
C LYS A 28 -14.86 -0.69 4.93
N TYR A 29 -14.12 -1.34 4.03
CA TYR A 29 -14.00 -2.81 4.03
C TYR A 29 -12.88 -3.31 4.95
N LEU A 30 -12.02 -2.40 5.43
CA LEU A 30 -10.96 -2.77 6.35
C LEU A 30 -11.54 -3.12 7.73
N THR A 31 -11.05 -4.20 8.29
CA THR A 31 -11.42 -4.63 9.64
C THR A 31 -10.19 -5.13 10.38
N THR A 32 -10.33 -5.37 11.66
CA THR A 32 -9.27 -5.93 12.50
C THR A 32 -9.77 -7.23 13.09
N ASP A 33 -8.93 -8.24 13.05
CA ASP A 33 -9.22 -9.52 13.68
C ASP A 33 -9.03 -9.39 15.20
N ASP A 34 -10.05 -9.73 15.96
CA ASP A 34 -10.06 -9.55 17.42
C ASP A 34 -9.02 -10.44 18.13
N GLU A 35 -8.72 -11.60 17.58
CA GLU A 35 -7.78 -12.53 18.19
C GLU A 35 -6.31 -12.14 17.96
N THR A 36 -5.99 -11.78 16.72
CA THR A 36 -4.61 -11.48 16.32
C THR A 36 -4.27 -10.01 16.32
N GLN A 37 -5.28 -9.14 16.38
CA GLN A 37 -5.15 -7.68 16.26
C GLN A 37 -4.55 -7.24 14.91
N GLN A 38 -4.62 -8.09 13.91
CA GLN A 38 -4.15 -7.79 12.57
C GLN A 38 -5.23 -7.12 11.75
N SER A 39 -4.83 -6.18 10.91
CA SER A 39 -5.73 -5.54 9.94
C SER A 39 -5.88 -6.40 8.70
N GLY A 40 -7.05 -6.36 8.11
CA GLY A 40 -7.34 -7.11 6.89
C GLY A 40 -8.77 -6.91 6.42
N PHE A 41 -9.25 -7.89 5.68
CA PHE A 41 -10.56 -7.82 5.03
C PHE A 41 -11.30 -9.14 5.17
N MET A 42 -12.63 -9.07 5.13
CA MET A 42 -13.47 -10.26 5.13
C MET A 42 -13.75 -10.69 3.70
N LEU A 43 -13.25 -11.85 3.32
CA LEU A 43 -13.43 -12.42 1.99
C LEU A 43 -14.68 -13.30 1.97
N SER A 44 -15.59 -13.00 1.05
CA SER A 44 -16.78 -13.79 0.82
C SER A 44 -16.43 -15.04 0.03
N GLY A 45 -16.98 -16.17 0.43
CA GLY A 45 -16.79 -17.43 -0.26
C GLY A 45 -17.96 -18.36 -0.07
N ARG A 46 -17.80 -19.58 -0.54
CA ARG A 46 -18.78 -20.66 -0.34
C ARG A 46 -18.05 -21.91 0.13
N ASN A 47 -18.67 -22.62 1.07
CA ASN A 47 -18.13 -23.89 1.51
C ASN A 47 -18.49 -25.00 0.51
N LYS A 48 -18.06 -26.23 0.78
CA LYS A 48 -18.35 -27.40 -0.08
C LYS A 48 -19.83 -27.69 -0.24
N LYS A 49 -20.68 -27.24 0.70
CA LYS A 49 -22.12 -27.40 0.67
C LYS A 49 -22.84 -26.28 -0.09
N GLY A 50 -22.09 -25.26 -0.56
CA GLY A 50 -22.66 -24.11 -1.25
C GLY A 50 -23.13 -22.98 -0.34
N ASP A 51 -22.96 -23.09 0.96
CA ASP A 51 -23.33 -22.02 1.92
C ASP A 51 -22.36 -20.87 1.85
N SER A 52 -22.87 -19.65 2.00
CA SER A 52 -22.02 -18.45 2.06
C SER A 52 -21.15 -18.47 3.31
N THR A 53 -19.87 -18.21 3.14
CA THR A 53 -18.89 -18.11 4.22
C THR A 53 -18.12 -16.80 4.11
N THR A 54 -17.58 -16.34 5.22
CA THR A 54 -16.64 -15.23 5.23
C THR A 54 -15.34 -15.66 5.93
N THR A 55 -14.21 -15.28 5.34
CA THR A 55 -12.90 -15.61 5.87
C THR A 55 -12.10 -14.34 6.02
N PHE A 56 -11.48 -14.16 7.19
CA PHE A 56 -10.58 -13.02 7.39
C PHE A 56 -9.27 -13.26 6.64
N VAL A 57 -8.85 -12.26 5.87
CA VAL A 57 -7.56 -12.26 5.18
C VAL A 57 -6.74 -11.08 5.69
N SER A 58 -5.67 -11.38 6.40
CA SER A 58 -4.74 -10.36 6.87
C SER A 58 -4.04 -9.71 5.67
N ALA A 59 -4.02 -8.39 5.62
CA ALA A 59 -3.37 -7.65 4.55
C ALA A 59 -2.82 -6.32 5.08
N GLY A 60 -1.56 -6.06 4.77
CA GLY A 60 -0.95 -4.78 5.08
C GLY A 60 -1.40 -3.70 4.12
N ILE A 61 -1.43 -2.48 4.60
CA ILE A 61 -1.77 -1.30 3.80
C ILE A 61 -0.47 -0.64 3.36
N TYR A 62 -0.22 -0.64 2.06
CA TYR A 62 1.01 -0.08 1.48
C TYR A 62 0.91 1.40 1.16
N GLY A 63 -0.30 1.93 1.12
CA GLY A 63 -0.56 3.33 0.88
C GLY A 63 -2.03 3.63 1.00
N ARG A 64 -2.37 4.91 1.06
CA ARG A 64 -3.75 5.36 1.07
C ARG A 64 -3.88 6.70 0.37
N ASP A 65 -5.00 6.91 -0.29
CA ASP A 65 -5.37 8.18 -0.86
C ASP A 65 -6.71 8.63 -0.27
N GLU A 66 -6.82 9.91 -0.01
CA GLU A 66 -8.01 10.52 0.53
C GLU A 66 -8.96 10.90 -0.61
N ILE A 67 -10.22 10.55 -0.44
CA ILE A 67 -11.29 10.92 -1.38
C ILE A 67 -12.34 11.70 -0.62
N THR A 68 -12.71 12.84 -1.16
CA THR A 68 -13.82 13.65 -0.62
C THR A 68 -14.99 13.59 -1.60
N ASP A 69 -16.15 13.13 -1.14
CA ASP A 69 -17.36 13.15 -1.92
C ASP A 69 -17.81 14.60 -2.09
N LYS A 70 -18.06 14.99 -3.34
CA LYS A 70 -18.41 16.39 -3.67
C LYS A 70 -19.82 16.78 -3.20
N GLU A 71 -20.70 15.81 -3.08
CA GLU A 71 -22.09 16.06 -2.71
C GLU A 71 -22.28 16.06 -1.20
N THR A 72 -21.73 15.07 -0.50
CA THR A 72 -21.90 14.91 0.94
C THR A 72 -20.79 15.58 1.75
N GLN A 73 -19.68 15.94 1.13
CA GLN A 73 -18.47 16.45 1.78
C GLN A 73 -17.84 15.45 2.77
N GLU A 74 -18.22 14.19 2.69
CA GLU A 74 -17.63 13.14 3.49
C GLU A 74 -16.27 12.73 2.94
N THR A 75 -15.32 12.54 3.83
CA THR A 75 -13.97 12.09 3.50
C THR A 75 -13.85 10.61 3.78
N SER A 76 -13.32 9.88 2.81
CA SER A 76 -12.99 8.47 2.94
C SER A 76 -11.60 8.21 2.37
N TYR A 77 -11.13 6.98 2.50
CA TYR A 77 -9.82 6.60 1.98
C TYR A 77 -9.95 5.42 1.04
N ILE A 78 -9.02 5.36 0.07
CA ILE A 78 -8.73 4.16 -0.71
C ILE A 78 -7.44 3.59 -0.15
N TYR A 79 -7.46 2.31 0.19
CA TYR A 79 -6.27 1.58 0.65
C TYR A 79 -5.68 0.75 -0.48
N TYR A 80 -4.37 0.68 -0.52
CA TYR A 80 -3.62 -0.10 -1.52
C TYR A 80 -3.04 -1.32 -0.83
N VAL A 81 -3.41 -2.49 -1.33
CA VAL A 81 -3.00 -3.77 -0.77
C VAL A 81 -2.29 -4.62 -1.81
N ASP A 82 -1.44 -5.54 -1.35
CA ASP A 82 -0.66 -6.41 -2.22
C ASP A 82 -1.58 -7.32 -3.04
N LYS A 83 -1.33 -7.39 -4.34
CA LYS A 83 -2.09 -8.24 -5.25
C LYS A 83 -1.95 -9.73 -4.93
N ASN A 84 -0.94 -10.12 -4.19
CA ASN A 84 -0.75 -11.52 -3.77
C ASN A 84 -1.77 -11.98 -2.71
N LYS A 85 -2.45 -11.05 -2.05
CA LYS A 85 -3.42 -11.38 -1.00
C LYS A 85 -4.79 -11.75 -1.54
N PHE A 86 -5.13 -11.28 -2.73
CA PHE A 86 -6.45 -11.48 -3.33
C PHE A 86 -6.31 -11.80 -4.82
N LYS A 87 -7.43 -12.18 -5.41
CA LYS A 87 -7.55 -12.40 -6.86
C LYS A 87 -8.57 -11.42 -7.42
N GLU A 88 -8.40 -11.03 -8.67
CA GLU A 88 -9.41 -10.26 -9.38
C GLU A 88 -10.75 -11.01 -9.37
N GLY A 89 -11.80 -10.30 -9.02
CA GLY A 89 -13.13 -10.89 -8.89
C GLY A 89 -13.48 -11.36 -7.48
N ASP A 90 -12.54 -11.40 -6.56
CA ASP A 90 -12.83 -11.71 -5.16
C ASP A 90 -13.80 -10.67 -4.59
N ALA A 91 -14.75 -11.12 -3.77
CA ALA A 91 -15.72 -10.25 -3.12
C ALA A 91 -15.35 -10.04 -1.66
N LEU A 92 -15.19 -8.79 -1.26
CA LEU A 92 -15.00 -8.40 0.12
C LEU A 92 -16.34 -8.00 0.74
N VAL A 93 -16.49 -8.24 2.03
CA VAL A 93 -17.73 -7.95 2.77
C VAL A 93 -17.44 -6.88 3.81
N GLU A 94 -18.26 -5.82 3.82
CA GLU A 94 -18.21 -4.85 4.90
C GLU A 94 -18.81 -5.46 6.17
N PRO A 95 -18.07 -5.48 7.30
CA PRO A 95 -18.53 -6.15 8.51
C PRO A 95 -19.86 -5.64 9.06
N ASP A 96 -20.09 -4.32 8.96
CA ASP A 96 -21.27 -3.69 9.58
C ASP A 96 -22.52 -3.82 8.74
N SER A 97 -22.42 -3.66 7.43
CA SER A 97 -23.58 -3.62 6.53
C SER A 97 -23.80 -4.87 5.70
N GLY A 98 -22.77 -5.70 5.56
CA GLY A 98 -22.81 -6.84 4.63
C GLY A 98 -22.67 -6.46 3.17
N GLU A 99 -22.43 -5.20 2.86
CA GLU A 99 -22.19 -4.72 1.50
C GLU A 99 -20.95 -5.41 0.92
N LYS A 100 -21.00 -5.73 -0.37
CA LYS A 100 -19.89 -6.41 -1.06
C LYS A 100 -19.17 -5.49 -2.03
N PHE A 101 -17.87 -5.67 -2.11
CA PHE A 101 -16.99 -5.00 -3.05
C PHE A 101 -16.24 -6.04 -3.87
N ILE A 102 -16.27 -5.91 -5.19
CA ILE A 102 -15.56 -6.82 -6.08
C ILE A 102 -14.19 -6.23 -6.40
N ILE A 103 -13.15 -6.97 -6.09
CA ILE A 103 -11.76 -6.57 -6.33
C ILE A 103 -11.47 -6.62 -7.83
N GLY A 104 -10.91 -5.55 -8.35
CA GLY A 104 -10.54 -5.46 -9.76
C GLY A 104 -9.70 -4.24 -10.08
N ASP A 105 -10.00 -3.12 -9.47
CA ASP A 105 -9.26 -1.88 -9.71
C ASP A 105 -7.86 -1.95 -9.11
N THR A 106 -6.88 -1.52 -9.89
CA THR A 106 -5.48 -1.50 -9.50
C THR A 106 -4.89 -0.10 -9.65
N GLU A 107 -3.83 0.17 -8.91
CA GLU A 107 -3.07 1.40 -9.01
C GLU A 107 -1.59 1.07 -8.94
N VAL A 108 -0.80 1.74 -9.76
CA VAL A 108 0.66 1.61 -9.73
C VAL A 108 1.23 2.69 -8.83
N LEU A 109 1.94 2.29 -7.80
CA LEU A 109 2.58 3.21 -6.86
C LEU A 109 4.09 3.21 -7.06
N GLU A 110 4.68 4.39 -6.93
CA GLU A 110 6.13 4.52 -6.87
C GLU A 110 6.61 4.31 -5.44
N GLY A 111 7.75 3.66 -5.28
CA GLY A 111 8.29 3.39 -3.97
C GLY A 111 9.74 2.95 -4.00
N VAL A 112 10.20 2.51 -2.86
CA VAL A 112 11.55 1.98 -2.67
C VAL A 112 11.45 0.68 -1.87
N PHE A 113 12.49 -0.14 -1.97
CA PHE A 113 12.64 -1.27 -1.05
C PHE A 113 13.47 -0.85 0.14
N CYS A 114 12.91 -1.01 1.33
CA CYS A 114 13.60 -0.77 2.59
C CYS A 114 14.06 -2.09 3.19
N VAL A 115 15.20 -2.06 3.86
CA VAL A 115 15.70 -3.21 4.61
C VAL A 115 14.98 -3.25 5.96
N ASN A 116 14.21 -4.29 6.18
CA ASN A 116 13.51 -4.53 7.43
C ASN A 116 13.80 -5.94 7.92
N GLN A 117 14.54 -6.06 9.02
CA GLN A 117 14.94 -7.34 9.61
C GLN A 117 15.57 -8.31 8.57
N GLY A 118 16.39 -7.77 7.67
CA GLY A 118 17.06 -8.55 6.62
C GLY A 118 16.24 -8.82 5.38
N TYR A 119 15.01 -8.32 5.29
CA TYR A 119 14.13 -8.49 4.14
C TYR A 119 13.88 -7.18 3.43
N ALA A 120 13.61 -7.26 2.13
CA ALA A 120 13.18 -6.12 1.34
C ALA A 120 11.68 -5.89 1.52
N VAL A 121 11.29 -4.69 1.91
CA VAL A 121 9.89 -4.29 2.10
C VAL A 121 9.62 -3.05 1.27
N PHE A 122 8.57 -3.09 0.45
CA PHE A 122 8.17 -1.93 -0.35
C PHE A 122 7.62 -0.82 0.55
N ARG A 123 8.09 0.41 0.30
CA ARG A 123 7.57 1.63 0.95
C ARG A 123 7.22 2.64 -0.13
N ARG A 124 5.99 3.13 -0.10
CA ARG A 124 5.52 4.15 -1.03
C ARG A 124 6.30 5.46 -0.83
N ILE A 125 6.61 6.13 -1.93
CA ILE A 125 7.18 7.48 -1.91
C ILE A 125 6.27 8.44 -2.66
N GLU A 126 6.36 9.72 -2.28
CA GLU A 126 5.78 10.82 -3.03
C GLU A 126 6.91 11.77 -3.39
N ILE A 127 7.20 11.88 -4.68
CA ILE A 127 8.31 12.68 -5.19
C ILE A 127 7.91 14.15 -5.14
N LEU A 128 8.68 14.95 -4.41
CA LEU A 128 8.49 16.39 -4.31
C LEU A 128 9.34 17.14 -5.33
N ASP A 129 10.53 16.63 -5.61
CA ASP A 129 11.46 17.20 -6.57
C ASP A 129 12.46 16.13 -7.00
N GLU A 130 13.03 16.28 -8.19
CA GLU A 130 14.05 15.35 -8.67
C GLU A 130 15.04 16.03 -9.64
N ASN A 131 16.22 15.46 -9.71
CA ASN A 131 17.24 15.81 -10.70
C ASN A 131 17.73 14.54 -11.40
N GLU A 132 18.88 14.60 -12.09
CA GLU A 132 19.40 13.45 -12.85
C GLU A 132 19.89 12.29 -11.98
N GLU A 133 20.16 12.51 -10.70
CA GLU A 133 20.77 11.53 -9.80
C GLU A 133 19.90 11.19 -8.59
N TYR A 134 19.13 12.15 -8.09
CA TYR A 134 18.40 12.03 -6.83
C TYR A 134 16.97 12.52 -6.95
N ALA A 135 16.13 12.01 -6.08
CA ALA A 135 14.80 12.52 -5.83
C ALA A 135 14.67 12.96 -4.38
N VAL A 136 13.85 13.98 -4.14
CA VAL A 136 13.43 14.39 -2.81
C VAL A 136 12.01 13.92 -2.60
N VAL A 137 11.79 13.13 -1.56
CA VAL A 137 10.49 12.51 -1.29
C VAL A 137 9.92 12.98 0.03
N SER A 138 8.61 12.96 0.14
CA SER A 138 7.90 13.40 1.35
C SER A 138 8.22 12.49 2.54
N LYS A 139 8.33 13.10 3.73
CA LYS A 139 8.43 12.40 5.01
C LYS A 139 7.06 12.01 5.57
N GLU A 140 5.99 12.51 4.99
CA GLU A 140 4.63 12.42 5.53
C GLU A 140 3.75 11.40 4.81
N THR A 141 4.34 10.64 3.88
CA THR A 141 3.61 9.59 3.17
C THR A 141 3.20 8.49 4.13
N TYR A 142 1.91 8.15 4.12
CA TYR A 142 1.37 7.06 4.97
C TYR A 142 2.12 5.75 4.70
N ASN A 143 2.67 5.14 5.76
CA ASN A 143 3.52 3.95 5.67
C ASN A 143 4.64 4.08 4.64
N GLY A 144 5.07 5.30 4.38
CA GLY A 144 6.15 5.59 3.46
C GLY A 144 7.52 5.59 4.12
N LEU A 145 8.47 6.17 3.39
CA LEU A 145 9.85 6.25 3.82
C LEU A 145 10.01 7.27 4.93
N VAL A 146 10.74 6.92 5.98
CA VAL A 146 11.09 7.82 7.07
C VAL A 146 12.60 7.96 7.19
N ARG A 147 13.04 8.98 7.93
CA ARG A 147 14.47 9.25 8.14
C ARG A 147 15.16 8.02 8.77
N TYR A 148 16.37 7.76 8.30
CA TYR A 148 17.21 6.61 8.70
C TYR A 148 16.77 5.24 8.19
N ASP A 149 15.72 5.16 7.39
CA ASP A 149 15.40 3.93 6.68
C ASP A 149 16.56 3.53 5.76
N ARG A 150 16.85 2.25 5.73
CA ARG A 150 17.87 1.70 4.82
C ARG A 150 17.18 1.25 3.55
N ILE A 151 17.55 1.84 2.42
CA ILE A 151 16.94 1.54 1.14
C ILE A 151 17.92 0.78 0.22
N VAL A 152 17.36 0.01 -0.70
CA VAL A 152 18.12 -0.71 -1.73
C VAL A 152 18.38 0.23 -2.89
N LYS A 153 19.64 0.50 -3.19
CA LYS A 153 20.03 1.48 -4.23
C LYS A 153 19.78 0.98 -5.65
N ASN A 154 20.07 -0.29 -5.93
CA ASN A 154 19.89 -0.89 -7.24
C ASN A 154 18.67 -1.82 -7.21
N ALA A 155 17.51 -1.21 -7.13
CA ALA A 155 16.26 -1.89 -6.82
C ALA A 155 15.74 -2.77 -7.98
N ASP A 156 16.25 -2.58 -9.19
CA ASP A 156 15.89 -3.39 -10.35
C ASP A 156 16.23 -4.89 -10.18
N LYS A 157 17.11 -5.20 -9.24
CA LYS A 157 17.56 -6.58 -8.95
C LYS A 157 16.91 -7.18 -7.70
N VAL A 158 15.94 -6.49 -7.10
CA VAL A 158 15.37 -6.88 -5.82
C VAL A 158 13.86 -7.01 -5.96
N SER A 159 13.30 -8.04 -5.35
CA SER A 159 11.86 -8.21 -5.18
C SER A 159 11.51 -8.11 -3.72
N GLU A 160 10.24 -7.78 -3.44
CA GLU A 160 9.77 -7.70 -2.06
C GLU A 160 9.93 -9.05 -1.35
N GLN A 161 10.32 -8.99 -0.08
CA GLN A 161 10.64 -10.14 0.77
C GLN A 161 11.92 -10.89 0.39
N ASP A 162 12.71 -10.36 -0.54
CA ASP A 162 14.04 -10.89 -0.77
C ASP A 162 14.91 -10.73 0.48
N ILE A 163 15.75 -11.73 0.73
CA ILE A 163 16.69 -11.67 1.85
C ILE A 163 17.89 -10.82 1.44
N LEU A 164 18.18 -9.81 2.25
CA LEU A 164 19.27 -8.87 2.01
C LEU A 164 20.37 -9.08 3.05
N TYR A 165 21.59 -9.22 2.57
CA TYR A 165 22.79 -9.40 3.41
C TYR A 165 23.61 -8.12 3.49
#